data_40373d7a99a794992e1c33bf1734aab9
#
_entry.id   40373d7a99a794992e1c33bf1734aab9
#
_cell.length_a   1.000
_cell.length_b   1.000
_cell.length_c   1.000
_cell.angle_alpha   90.00
_cell.angle_beta   90.00
_cell.angle_gamma   90.00
#
_symmetry.space_group_name_H-M   'P 1'
#
loop_
_entity.id
_entity.type
_entity.pdbx_description
1 polymer ?
#
loop_
_entity_poly.entity_id
_entity_poly.type
_entity_poly.pdbx_seq_one_letter_code
_entity_poly.pdbx_strand_id
1 'polypeptide(L)'
;MRTRAVILRLLAGVTLVVAGLVAGSVASIAGAAQQVTADDGATVISQTMVAPRTLDLTIQSPALGRTAMTRILLPPDWDARPSARWPVLYLLHGCCDDYTSWTRQTDVAALTGGTDVLVVMPEAGPDGYYSNWLSGPAWETFHTVELRQLLERGYRAGQRRAIAGLSMGGLGAFDYSARHPGMFQAAASYGGALDTTLSQEAIDQVTSVVSSNGHDPNALWGDPAKQPLVWAAHNPLDLAFALRGTKLFVAAGNGQPGPLDPPGTGFNESEALHGAETSALVDRLRLLHIPATVDLYGPGTHSWPYWQRELHASFPMLMAAIGVTPMV
;
A
#
# COMPACT_ATOMS: atom_id res chain seq x y z
N MET A 1 17.22 24.10 -92.14
CA MET A 1 15.80 24.42 -91.87
C MET A 1 15.62 24.41 -90.38
N ARG A 2 15.12 25.51 -89.81
CA ARG A 2 15.17 25.82 -88.38
C ARG A 2 13.92 25.30 -87.69
N THR A 3 14.07 24.43 -86.64
CA THR A 3 12.98 23.98 -85.80
C THR A 3 13.07 24.71 -84.44
N ARG A 4 12.02 25.44 -84.07
CA ARG A 4 11.92 26.18 -82.83
C ARG A 4 11.43 25.25 -81.72
N ALA A 5 12.18 25.20 -80.62
CA ALA A 5 11.77 24.52 -79.41
C ALA A 5 10.86 25.43 -78.56
N VAL A 6 9.72 24.90 -78.17
CA VAL A 6 8.76 25.55 -77.21
C VAL A 6 9.09 25.05 -75.79
N ILE A 7 9.41 25.99 -74.96
CA ILE A 7 9.67 25.70 -73.54
C ILE A 7 8.34 25.84 -72.75
N LEU A 8 7.84 24.72 -72.22
CA LEU A 8 6.68 24.68 -71.34
C LEU A 8 7.18 24.80 -69.91
N ARG A 9 6.80 25.87 -69.20
CA ARG A 9 7.08 26.06 -67.74
C ARG A 9 5.99 25.40 -66.96
N LEU A 10 6.31 24.32 -66.22
CA LEU A 10 5.46 23.76 -65.14
C LEU A 10 5.71 24.53 -63.89
N LEU A 11 4.68 25.15 -63.34
CA LEU A 11 4.60 25.69 -61.97
C LEU A 11 4.26 24.54 -61.04
N ALA A 12 5.20 24.12 -60.23
CA ALA A 12 4.94 23.19 -59.13
C ALA A 12 4.48 23.99 -57.89
N GLY A 13 3.19 23.85 -57.56
CA GLY A 13 2.64 24.36 -56.31
C GLY A 13 3.08 23.49 -55.15
N VAL A 14 3.86 24.04 -54.23
CA VAL A 14 4.21 23.39 -52.94
C VAL A 14 3.09 23.67 -51.96
N THR A 15 2.29 22.66 -51.67
CA THR A 15 1.30 22.70 -50.56
C THR A 15 2.02 22.37 -49.25
N LEU A 16 2.23 23.40 -48.43
CA LEU A 16 2.76 23.21 -47.08
C LEU A 16 1.66 22.65 -46.18
N VAL A 17 1.73 21.37 -45.81
CA VAL A 17 0.91 20.78 -44.76
C VAL A 17 1.58 21.11 -43.43
N VAL A 18 1.03 22.08 -42.70
CA VAL A 18 1.43 22.35 -41.30
C VAL A 18 0.79 21.29 -40.41
N ALA A 19 1.55 20.26 -40.06
CA ALA A 19 1.16 19.33 -39.02
C ALA A 19 1.30 20.04 -37.64
N GLY A 20 0.17 20.48 -37.11
CA GLY A 20 0.11 21.02 -35.74
C GLY A 20 0.41 19.91 -34.72
N LEU A 21 1.62 19.91 -34.18
CA LEU A 21 1.93 19.17 -32.94
C LEU A 21 1.18 19.87 -31.78
N VAL A 22 0.10 19.27 -31.32
CA VAL A 22 -0.49 19.59 -30.02
C VAL A 22 0.43 18.98 -28.95
N ALA A 23 1.45 19.73 -28.57
CA ALA A 23 2.19 19.44 -27.35
C ALA A 23 1.27 19.73 -26.17
N GLY A 24 0.68 18.70 -25.59
CA GLY A 24 -0.01 18.79 -24.32
C GLY A 24 0.97 19.28 -23.26
N SER A 25 0.88 20.54 -22.90
CA SER A 25 1.62 21.13 -21.79
C SER A 25 1.14 20.46 -20.51
N VAL A 26 1.96 19.58 -19.92
CA VAL A 26 1.79 19.16 -18.55
C VAL A 26 2.06 20.39 -17.71
N ALA A 27 1.00 21.07 -17.26
CA ALA A 27 1.10 22.22 -16.39
C ALA A 27 1.63 21.74 -15.03
N SER A 28 2.93 21.94 -14.78
CA SER A 28 3.48 21.94 -13.43
C SER A 28 2.86 23.12 -12.70
N ILE A 29 1.90 22.84 -11.81
CA ILE A 29 1.38 23.84 -10.88
C ILE A 29 2.44 24.06 -9.81
N ALA A 30 3.47 24.86 -10.11
CA ALA A 30 4.37 25.43 -9.14
C ALA A 30 3.71 26.65 -8.49
N GLY A 31 2.60 26.45 -7.79
CA GLY A 31 2.18 27.35 -6.73
C GLY A 31 3.13 27.12 -5.57
N ALA A 32 3.67 28.16 -4.95
CA ALA A 32 4.37 28.06 -3.67
C ALA A 32 3.36 27.58 -2.61
N ALA A 33 3.07 26.26 -2.62
CA ALA A 33 2.33 25.62 -1.56
C ALA A 33 3.18 25.78 -0.30
N GLN A 34 2.58 26.26 0.76
CA GLN A 34 3.21 26.32 2.07
C GLN A 34 3.83 24.97 2.34
N GLN A 35 5.16 24.92 2.47
CA GLN A 35 5.90 23.67 2.60
C GLN A 35 5.43 22.95 3.87
N VAL A 36 4.68 21.87 3.68
CA VAL A 36 4.13 21.09 4.79
C VAL A 36 5.26 20.26 5.38
N THR A 37 5.50 20.45 6.69
CA THR A 37 6.54 19.73 7.42
C THR A 37 5.96 18.95 8.60
N ALA A 38 6.53 17.79 8.89
CA ALA A 38 6.34 17.06 10.14
C ALA A 38 7.20 17.66 11.27
N ASP A 39 6.99 17.22 12.50
CA ASP A 39 7.68 17.79 13.67
C ASP A 39 9.19 17.55 13.66
N ASP A 40 9.63 16.46 13.04
CA ASP A 40 11.05 16.10 12.89
C ASP A 40 11.71 16.66 11.63
N GLY A 41 10.96 17.44 10.83
CA GLY A 41 11.44 18.06 9.61
C GLY A 41 11.17 17.28 8.33
N ALA A 42 10.48 16.12 8.38
CA ALA A 42 10.04 15.45 7.16
C ALA A 42 9.16 16.39 6.34
N THR A 43 9.32 16.37 5.01
CA THR A 43 8.65 17.33 4.13
C THR A 43 8.34 16.74 2.76
N VAL A 44 7.21 17.16 2.18
CA VAL A 44 6.89 16.86 0.78
C VAL A 44 7.69 17.80 -0.11
N ILE A 45 8.64 17.24 -0.86
CA ILE A 45 9.52 17.99 -1.77
C ILE A 45 9.00 18.04 -3.20
N SER A 46 8.10 17.13 -3.57
CA SER A 46 7.44 17.10 -4.88
C SER A 46 6.09 16.43 -4.79
N GLN A 47 5.16 16.87 -5.64
CA GLN A 47 3.88 16.20 -5.85
C GLN A 47 3.52 16.22 -7.34
N THR A 48 3.01 15.11 -7.85
CA THR A 48 2.67 14.94 -9.27
C THR A 48 1.34 14.24 -9.42
N MET A 49 0.39 14.89 -10.13
CA MET A 49 -0.86 14.24 -10.52
C MET A 49 -0.57 13.28 -11.67
N VAL A 50 -0.66 11.98 -11.44
CA VAL A 50 -0.30 10.92 -12.42
C VAL A 50 -1.52 10.34 -13.14
N ALA A 51 -2.71 10.51 -12.55
CA ALA A 51 -4.00 10.17 -13.15
C ALA A 51 -5.12 10.97 -12.44
N PRO A 52 -6.36 10.99 -12.92
CA PRO A 52 -7.46 11.62 -12.20
C PRO A 52 -7.51 11.15 -10.74
N ARG A 53 -7.54 12.08 -9.79
CA ARG A 53 -7.53 11.85 -8.34
C ARG A 53 -6.27 11.14 -7.79
N THR A 54 -5.29 10.79 -8.62
CA THR A 54 -4.12 10.03 -8.22
C THR A 54 -2.89 10.93 -8.14
N LEU A 55 -2.40 11.16 -6.94
CA LEU A 55 -1.29 12.06 -6.64
C LEU A 55 -0.12 11.28 -6.05
N ASP A 56 1.06 11.38 -6.65
CA ASP A 56 2.31 10.85 -6.11
C ASP A 56 3.05 11.94 -5.34
N LEU A 57 3.46 11.61 -4.13
CA LEU A 57 4.21 12.47 -3.23
C LEU A 57 5.63 11.94 -3.09
N THR A 58 6.63 12.81 -3.27
CA THR A 58 8.02 12.53 -2.89
C THR A 58 8.28 13.21 -1.56
N ILE A 59 8.64 12.42 -0.55
CA ILE A 59 8.82 12.88 0.82
C ILE A 59 10.29 12.73 1.19
N GLN A 60 10.93 13.82 1.61
CA GLN A 60 12.21 13.76 2.29
C GLN A 60 11.98 13.36 3.74
N SER A 61 12.52 12.22 4.14
CA SER A 61 12.28 11.60 5.45
C SER A 61 13.56 11.56 6.30
N PRO A 62 13.60 12.24 7.44
CA PRO A 62 14.64 12.04 8.46
C PRO A 62 14.68 10.61 9.00
N ALA A 63 13.53 9.99 9.27
CA ALA A 63 13.44 8.61 9.78
C ALA A 63 14.10 7.58 8.85
N LEU A 64 14.04 7.83 7.54
CA LEU A 64 14.65 6.94 6.54
C LEU A 64 16.04 7.41 6.09
N GLY A 65 16.43 8.65 6.41
CA GLY A 65 17.66 9.27 5.90
C GLY A 65 17.68 9.45 4.38
N ARG A 66 16.53 9.34 3.71
CA ARG A 66 16.37 9.42 2.25
C ARG A 66 14.96 9.85 1.85
N THR A 67 14.73 10.00 0.57
CA THR A 67 13.38 10.18 0.05
C THR A 67 12.59 8.86 0.01
N ALA A 68 11.28 8.96 0.21
CA ALA A 68 10.33 7.88 -0.01
C ALA A 68 9.11 8.38 -0.78
N MET A 69 8.44 7.48 -1.47
CA MET A 69 7.27 7.77 -2.27
C MET A 69 5.99 7.38 -1.52
N THR A 70 4.93 8.12 -1.78
CA THR A 70 3.58 7.75 -1.34
C THR A 70 2.59 8.14 -2.42
N ARG A 71 1.74 7.20 -2.83
CA ARG A 71 0.59 7.50 -3.70
C ARG A 71 -0.65 7.73 -2.86
N ILE A 72 -1.42 8.78 -3.20
CA ILE A 72 -2.73 9.00 -2.59
C ILE A 72 -3.82 9.08 -3.67
N LEU A 73 -5.00 8.53 -3.35
CA LEU A 73 -6.21 8.78 -4.14
C LEU A 73 -7.06 9.80 -3.39
N LEU A 74 -7.28 10.94 -4.03
CA LEU A 74 -8.11 12.01 -3.50
C LEU A 74 -9.59 11.60 -3.53
N PRO A 75 -10.41 11.97 -2.53
CA PRO A 75 -11.86 11.79 -2.59
C PRO A 75 -12.48 12.46 -3.83
N PRO A 76 -13.64 11.98 -4.33
CA PRO A 76 -14.26 12.55 -5.54
C PRO A 76 -14.56 14.04 -5.42
N ASP A 77 -14.99 14.49 -4.24
CA ASP A 77 -15.34 15.90 -3.98
C ASP A 77 -14.21 16.74 -3.41
N TRP A 78 -12.97 16.36 -3.67
CA TRP A 78 -11.79 17.04 -3.12
C TRP A 78 -11.80 18.55 -3.34
N ASP A 79 -12.04 19.01 -4.55
CA ASP A 79 -12.04 20.43 -4.89
C ASP A 79 -13.34 21.15 -4.48
N ALA A 80 -14.46 20.42 -4.53
CA ALA A 80 -15.77 20.96 -4.17
C ALA A 80 -15.92 21.23 -2.66
N ARG A 81 -15.14 20.52 -1.82
CA ARG A 81 -15.20 20.63 -0.35
C ARG A 81 -13.82 20.98 0.25
N PRO A 82 -13.28 22.21 0.03
CA PRO A 82 -11.90 22.57 0.38
C PRO A 82 -11.60 22.58 1.88
N SER A 83 -12.63 22.73 2.73
CA SER A 83 -12.49 22.70 4.19
C SER A 83 -12.77 21.32 4.83
N ALA A 84 -13.20 20.33 4.03
CA ALA A 84 -13.49 18.99 4.56
C ALA A 84 -12.21 18.30 5.04
N ARG A 85 -12.35 17.51 6.12
CA ARG A 85 -11.34 16.55 6.54
C ARG A 85 -11.83 15.14 6.25
N TRP A 86 -10.98 14.33 5.66
CA TRP A 86 -11.33 13.06 5.09
C TRP A 86 -10.90 11.90 5.98
N PRO A 87 -11.75 10.90 6.23
CA PRO A 87 -11.30 9.62 6.74
C PRO A 87 -10.25 9.01 5.81
N VAL A 88 -9.38 8.19 6.36
CA VAL A 88 -8.21 7.68 5.63
C VAL A 88 -8.22 6.16 5.58
N LEU A 89 -7.96 5.59 4.40
CA LEU A 89 -7.67 4.18 4.20
C LEU A 89 -6.19 4.02 3.80
N TYR A 90 -5.39 3.38 4.64
CA TYR A 90 -4.04 2.96 4.29
C TYR A 90 -4.08 1.60 3.60
N LEU A 91 -3.38 1.45 2.48
CA LEU A 91 -3.20 0.20 1.76
C LEU A 91 -1.71 -0.10 1.63
N LEU A 92 -1.27 -1.13 2.33
CA LEU A 92 0.12 -1.53 2.45
C LEU A 92 0.46 -2.62 1.44
N HIS A 93 1.54 -2.44 0.67
CA HIS A 93 2.00 -3.40 -0.34
C HIS A 93 2.74 -4.58 0.31
N GLY A 94 2.90 -5.67 -0.44
CA GLY A 94 3.71 -6.82 -0.05
C GLY A 94 5.20 -6.62 -0.33
N CYS A 95 6.00 -7.64 0.02
CA CYS A 95 7.41 -7.66 -0.30
C CYS A 95 7.64 -7.52 -1.81
N CYS A 96 8.80 -6.94 -2.15
CA CYS A 96 9.36 -6.88 -3.50
C CYS A 96 8.51 -6.07 -4.50
N ASP A 97 7.55 -5.30 -4.00
CA ASP A 97 6.71 -4.38 -4.76
C ASP A 97 6.85 -2.94 -4.21
N ASP A 98 6.04 -2.01 -4.66
CA ASP A 98 6.15 -0.59 -4.35
C ASP A 98 4.79 0.10 -4.09
N TYR A 99 4.84 1.38 -3.76
CA TYR A 99 3.69 2.25 -3.47
C TYR A 99 2.65 2.35 -4.60
N THR A 100 2.97 1.90 -5.83
CA THR A 100 2.05 1.94 -6.98
C THR A 100 1.23 0.66 -7.13
N SER A 101 1.61 -0.41 -6.43
CA SER A 101 1.12 -1.77 -6.62
C SER A 101 -0.41 -1.88 -6.60
N TRP A 102 -1.06 -1.31 -5.59
CA TRP A 102 -2.51 -1.35 -5.46
C TRP A 102 -3.25 -0.73 -6.65
N THR A 103 -2.77 0.41 -7.17
CA THR A 103 -3.38 1.04 -8.36
C THR A 103 -3.04 0.34 -9.66
N ARG A 104 -1.92 -0.38 -9.72
CA ARG A 104 -1.48 -1.11 -10.90
C ARG A 104 -2.16 -2.47 -11.03
N GLN A 105 -2.44 -3.12 -9.91
CA GLN A 105 -2.88 -4.51 -9.86
C GLN A 105 -4.36 -4.69 -9.51
N THR A 106 -5.04 -3.63 -9.06
CA THR A 106 -6.43 -3.69 -8.63
C THR A 106 -7.26 -2.54 -9.20
N ASP A 107 -8.55 -2.63 -9.00
CA ASP A 107 -9.52 -1.58 -9.34
C ASP A 107 -9.76 -0.58 -8.20
N VAL A 108 -8.81 -0.45 -7.24
CA VAL A 108 -8.97 0.40 -6.04
C VAL A 108 -9.40 1.84 -6.36
N ALA A 109 -8.93 2.41 -7.48
CA ALA A 109 -9.33 3.75 -7.91
C ALA A 109 -10.81 3.83 -8.28
N ALA A 110 -11.36 2.77 -8.90
CA ALA A 110 -12.78 2.65 -9.22
C ALA A 110 -13.60 2.34 -7.95
N LEU A 111 -13.18 1.37 -7.15
CA LEU A 111 -13.81 0.98 -5.89
C LEU A 111 -14.03 2.17 -4.96
N THR A 112 -13.05 3.08 -4.89
CA THR A 112 -13.10 4.27 -4.03
C THR A 112 -13.65 5.51 -4.75
N GLY A 113 -14.03 5.39 -6.03
CA GLY A 113 -14.44 6.50 -6.89
C GLY A 113 -15.68 7.25 -6.44
N GLY A 114 -16.60 6.57 -5.74
CA GLY A 114 -17.81 7.16 -5.16
C GLY A 114 -17.76 7.28 -3.63
N THR A 115 -16.57 7.23 -3.01
CA THR A 115 -16.45 7.12 -1.56
C THR A 115 -15.65 8.28 -0.98
N ASP A 116 -16.17 8.89 0.08
CA ASP A 116 -15.56 10.01 0.80
C ASP A 116 -14.36 9.57 1.66
N VAL A 117 -13.35 9.02 1.05
CA VAL A 117 -12.14 8.50 1.70
C VAL A 117 -10.87 8.95 0.97
N LEU A 118 -9.87 9.35 1.72
CA LEU A 118 -8.50 9.54 1.24
C LEU A 118 -7.78 8.19 1.31
N VAL A 119 -7.36 7.64 0.17
CA VAL A 119 -6.57 6.39 0.16
C VAL A 119 -5.09 6.73 0.15
N VAL A 120 -4.31 6.03 0.96
CA VAL A 120 -2.88 6.26 1.13
C VAL A 120 -2.12 4.96 0.91
N MET A 121 -1.25 4.94 -0.06
CA MET A 121 -0.43 3.79 -0.44
C MET A 121 1.05 4.19 -0.32
N PRO A 122 1.65 3.98 0.87
CA PRO A 122 3.02 4.37 1.12
C PRO A 122 4.02 3.33 0.62
N GLU A 123 5.22 3.79 0.28
CA GLU A 123 6.41 2.96 0.10
C GLU A 123 6.87 2.37 1.43
N ALA A 124 7.30 1.11 1.43
CA ALA A 124 7.90 0.44 2.59
C ALA A 124 9.22 -0.27 2.25
N GLY A 125 9.76 -0.02 1.05
CA GLY A 125 10.87 -0.79 0.52
C GLY A 125 10.49 -2.25 0.17
N PRO A 126 11.38 -2.96 -0.48
CA PRO A 126 11.08 -4.34 -0.88
C PRO A 126 11.00 -5.31 0.31
N ASP A 127 11.57 -4.97 1.45
CA ASP A 127 11.77 -5.83 2.62
C ASP A 127 11.65 -5.09 3.96
N GLY A 128 11.00 -3.94 4.00
CA GLY A 128 10.97 -3.07 5.18
C GLY A 128 10.14 -3.58 6.35
N TYR A 129 9.28 -4.58 6.14
CA TYR A 129 8.42 -5.20 7.15
C TYR A 129 7.66 -4.20 8.03
N TYR A 130 7.45 -2.97 7.51
CA TYR A 130 6.70 -1.92 8.21
C TYR A 130 7.18 -1.67 9.65
N SER A 131 8.48 -1.83 9.91
CA SER A 131 9.05 -1.69 11.25
C SER A 131 10.27 -0.79 11.26
N ASN A 132 10.60 -0.29 12.43
CA ASN A 132 11.90 0.33 12.66
C ASN A 132 12.94 -0.78 12.81
N TRP A 133 13.88 -0.85 11.89
CA TRP A 133 14.94 -1.83 11.96
C TRP A 133 15.88 -1.58 13.14
N LEU A 134 16.46 -2.61 13.69
CA LEU A 134 17.54 -2.45 14.69
C LEU A 134 18.74 -1.69 14.12
N SER A 135 19.03 -1.92 12.83
CA SER A 135 20.09 -1.22 12.12
C SER A 135 19.64 -0.98 10.68
N GLY A 136 19.05 0.18 10.41
CA GLY A 136 18.53 0.47 9.07
C GLY A 136 17.39 1.49 9.07
N PRO A 137 16.47 1.41 8.11
CA PRO A 137 15.41 2.37 7.95
C PRO A 137 14.35 2.26 9.07
N ALA A 138 13.82 3.41 9.48
CA ALA A 138 12.75 3.47 10.49
C ALA A 138 11.38 3.63 9.83
N TRP A 139 10.91 2.57 9.14
CA TRP A 139 9.67 2.62 8.37
C TRP A 139 8.42 2.86 9.23
N GLU A 140 8.34 2.29 10.42
CA GLU A 140 7.23 2.55 11.34
C GLU A 140 7.15 4.05 11.70
N THR A 141 8.28 4.68 12.00
CA THR A 141 8.34 6.13 12.27
C THR A 141 7.94 6.93 11.04
N PHE A 142 8.43 6.55 9.86
CA PHE A 142 8.02 7.21 8.62
C PHE A 142 6.50 7.18 8.42
N HIS A 143 5.86 6.02 8.56
CA HIS A 143 4.42 5.89 8.28
C HIS A 143 3.54 6.49 9.38
N THR A 144 3.85 6.21 10.65
CA THR A 144 2.97 6.53 11.76
C THR A 144 3.19 7.93 12.36
N VAL A 145 4.34 8.53 12.09
CA VAL A 145 4.67 9.89 12.56
C VAL A 145 4.78 10.85 11.39
N GLU A 146 5.79 10.70 10.53
CA GLU A 146 6.10 11.66 9.48
C GLU A 146 4.97 11.76 8.44
N LEU A 147 4.66 10.66 7.75
CA LEU A 147 3.62 10.63 6.71
C LEU A 147 2.27 11.03 7.27
N ARG A 148 1.88 10.49 8.44
CA ARG A 148 0.62 10.85 9.09
C ARG A 148 0.51 12.36 9.30
N GLN A 149 1.53 13.00 9.87
CA GLN A 149 1.53 14.45 10.12
C GLN A 149 1.48 15.26 8.82
N LEU A 150 2.23 14.84 7.80
CA LEU A 150 2.19 15.48 6.48
C LEU A 150 0.79 15.42 5.86
N LEU A 151 0.13 14.26 5.93
CA LEU A 151 -1.23 14.08 5.43
C LEU A 151 -2.25 14.91 6.21
N GLU A 152 -2.15 14.96 7.54
CA GLU A 152 -3.03 15.77 8.39
C GLU A 152 -2.86 17.27 8.15
N ARG A 153 -1.64 17.75 7.92
CA ARG A 153 -1.32 19.17 7.76
C ARG A 153 -1.54 19.67 6.34
N GLY A 154 -1.18 18.84 5.33
CA GLY A 154 -1.18 19.26 3.93
C GLY A 154 -2.28 18.67 3.06
N TYR A 155 -2.80 17.51 3.43
CA TYR A 155 -3.73 16.75 2.59
C TYR A 155 -5.08 16.48 3.28
N ARG A 156 -5.45 17.29 4.22
CA ARG A 156 -6.77 17.28 4.88
C ARG A 156 -7.16 15.91 5.45
N ALA A 157 -6.18 15.05 5.77
CA ALA A 157 -6.44 13.79 6.43
C ALA A 157 -7.07 14.02 7.81
N GLY A 158 -8.12 13.25 8.09
CA GLY A 158 -8.79 13.21 9.39
C GLY A 158 -8.14 12.21 10.33
N GLN A 159 -8.76 12.05 11.50
CA GLN A 159 -8.25 11.12 12.53
C GLN A 159 -8.91 9.75 12.51
N ARG A 160 -9.94 9.54 11.70
CA ARG A 160 -10.55 8.23 11.50
C ARG A 160 -9.78 7.50 10.41
N ARG A 161 -9.14 6.39 10.75
CA ARG A 161 -8.24 5.65 9.86
C ARG A 161 -8.55 4.17 9.88
N ALA A 162 -8.57 3.57 8.70
CA ALA A 162 -8.52 2.13 8.51
C ALA A 162 -7.22 1.76 7.80
N ILE A 163 -6.78 0.54 7.97
CA ILE A 163 -5.57 0.03 7.36
C ILE A 163 -5.81 -1.37 6.81
N ALA A 164 -5.29 -1.65 5.63
CA ALA A 164 -5.30 -2.98 5.05
C ALA A 164 -3.96 -3.25 4.35
N GLY A 165 -3.61 -4.51 4.21
CA GLY A 165 -2.40 -4.87 3.50
C GLY A 165 -2.38 -6.33 3.10
N LEU A 166 -1.48 -6.66 2.18
CA LEU A 166 -1.25 -8.01 1.70
C LEU A 166 0.16 -8.48 2.09
N SER A 167 0.33 -9.79 2.36
CA SER A 167 1.66 -10.37 2.62
C SER A 167 2.40 -9.61 3.73
N MET A 168 3.62 -9.11 3.48
CA MET A 168 4.36 -8.19 4.36
C MET A 168 3.50 -6.99 4.81
N GLY A 169 2.66 -6.43 3.93
CA GLY A 169 1.73 -5.34 4.28
C GLY A 169 0.59 -5.78 5.19
N GLY A 170 0.18 -7.05 5.11
CA GLY A 170 -0.80 -7.63 6.04
C GLY A 170 -0.25 -7.73 7.47
N LEU A 171 1.02 -8.12 7.61
CA LEU A 171 1.76 -7.99 8.88
C LEU A 171 1.75 -6.54 9.35
N GLY A 172 2.18 -5.60 8.49
CA GLY A 172 2.28 -4.18 8.84
C GLY A 172 0.94 -3.58 9.29
N ALA A 173 -0.18 -3.98 8.67
CA ALA A 173 -1.50 -3.51 9.08
C ALA A 173 -1.88 -3.94 10.49
N PHE A 174 -1.54 -5.17 10.87
CA PHE A 174 -1.82 -5.71 12.20
C PHE A 174 -0.80 -5.24 13.24
N ASP A 175 0.49 -5.20 12.89
CA ASP A 175 1.55 -4.70 13.76
C ASP A 175 1.29 -3.24 14.15
N TYR A 176 1.03 -2.35 13.18
CA TYR A 176 0.71 -0.95 13.49
C TYR A 176 -0.57 -0.80 14.31
N SER A 177 -1.60 -1.60 14.05
CA SER A 177 -2.83 -1.54 14.82
C SER A 177 -2.64 -1.98 16.27
N ALA A 178 -1.76 -2.94 16.51
CA ALA A 178 -1.43 -3.42 17.84
C ALA A 178 -0.46 -2.49 18.59
N ARG A 179 0.56 -1.96 17.90
CA ARG A 179 1.60 -1.12 18.52
C ARG A 179 1.16 0.33 18.72
N HIS A 180 0.14 0.79 17.96
CA HIS A 180 -0.45 2.12 18.08
C HIS A 180 -1.96 2.03 18.38
N PRO A 181 -2.37 1.55 19.58
CA PRO A 181 -3.77 1.37 19.90
C PRO A 181 -4.60 2.65 19.70
N GLY A 182 -5.73 2.52 18.98
CA GLY A 182 -6.63 3.64 18.67
C GLY A 182 -6.23 4.47 17.44
N MET A 183 -5.04 4.25 16.85
CA MET A 183 -4.66 4.91 15.60
C MET A 183 -5.54 4.46 14.43
N PHE A 184 -5.87 3.17 14.38
CA PHE A 184 -6.71 2.57 13.34
C PHE A 184 -7.96 1.96 13.96
N GLN A 185 -9.13 2.30 13.42
CA GLN A 185 -10.42 1.79 13.86
C GLN A 185 -10.74 0.42 13.26
N ALA A 186 -10.10 0.09 12.13
CA ALA A 186 -10.19 -1.21 11.48
C ALA A 186 -8.86 -1.60 10.84
N ALA A 187 -8.57 -2.91 10.82
CA ALA A 187 -7.42 -3.50 10.15
C ALA A 187 -7.85 -4.73 9.34
N ALA A 188 -7.28 -4.88 8.14
CA ALA A 188 -7.47 -6.06 7.30
C ALA A 188 -6.12 -6.62 6.82
N SER A 189 -6.00 -7.95 6.77
CA SER A 189 -4.82 -8.66 6.29
C SER A 189 -5.24 -9.71 5.26
N TYR A 190 -4.55 -9.72 4.12
CA TYR A 190 -4.78 -10.64 3.00
C TYR A 190 -3.51 -11.46 2.74
N GLY A 191 -3.52 -12.75 3.09
CA GLY A 191 -2.34 -13.61 3.02
C GLY A 191 -1.14 -13.00 3.77
N GLY A 192 -1.36 -12.42 4.94
CA GLY A 192 -0.32 -11.73 5.70
C GLY A 192 0.50 -12.64 6.58
N ALA A 193 1.78 -12.27 6.83
CA ALA A 193 2.67 -12.95 7.78
C ALA A 193 2.26 -12.62 9.23
N LEU A 194 1.26 -13.31 9.76
CA LEU A 194 0.62 -12.97 11.04
C LEU A 194 1.18 -13.71 12.25
N ASP A 195 2.07 -14.68 12.02
CA ASP A 195 2.89 -15.35 13.05
C ASP A 195 4.27 -15.70 12.50
N THR A 196 5.14 -14.71 12.46
CA THR A 196 6.50 -14.82 11.91
C THR A 196 7.41 -15.79 12.67
N THR A 197 6.93 -16.34 13.79
CA THR A 197 7.65 -17.31 14.64
C THR A 197 6.95 -18.66 14.76
N LEU A 198 5.87 -18.88 13.97
CA LEU A 198 5.10 -20.12 13.96
C LEU A 198 5.97 -21.38 13.79
N SER A 199 6.97 -21.27 12.94
CA SER A 199 7.88 -22.36 12.60
C SER A 199 9.23 -21.82 12.13
N GLN A 200 10.23 -22.70 11.96
CA GLN A 200 11.50 -22.30 11.34
C GLN A 200 11.28 -21.77 9.92
N GLU A 201 10.33 -22.32 9.17
CA GLU A 201 9.99 -21.87 7.82
C GLU A 201 9.45 -20.43 7.81
N ALA A 202 8.63 -20.05 8.80
CA ALA A 202 8.16 -18.66 8.95
C ALA A 202 9.34 -17.70 9.21
N ILE A 203 10.26 -18.07 10.09
CA ILE A 203 11.49 -17.30 10.36
C ILE A 203 12.34 -17.21 9.08
N ASP A 204 12.54 -18.33 8.38
CA ASP A 204 13.34 -18.41 7.16
C ASP A 204 12.74 -17.56 6.03
N GLN A 205 11.42 -17.49 5.94
CA GLN A 205 10.74 -16.65 4.97
C GLN A 205 11.08 -15.16 5.21
N VAL A 206 10.94 -14.66 6.43
CA VAL A 206 11.29 -13.27 6.78
C VAL A 206 12.76 -12.99 6.48
N THR A 207 13.65 -13.83 6.96
CA THR A 207 15.10 -13.63 6.80
C THR A 207 15.56 -13.77 5.34
N SER A 208 14.92 -14.65 4.56
CA SER A 208 15.20 -14.83 3.13
C SER A 208 14.76 -13.63 2.30
N VAL A 209 13.61 -13.02 2.62
CA VAL A 209 13.17 -11.79 1.95
C VAL A 209 14.19 -10.68 2.16
N VAL A 210 14.67 -10.47 3.38
CA VAL A 210 15.68 -9.45 3.69
C VAL A 210 17.01 -9.75 2.98
N SER A 211 17.48 -10.99 3.04
CA SER A 211 18.74 -11.39 2.42
C SER A 211 18.70 -11.30 0.89
N SER A 212 17.61 -11.67 0.26
CA SER A 212 17.47 -11.62 -1.21
C SER A 212 17.41 -10.19 -1.75
N ASN A 213 17.08 -9.22 -0.90
CA ASN A 213 17.16 -7.80 -1.21
C ASN A 213 18.52 -7.17 -0.86
N GLY A 214 19.51 -8.00 -0.47
CA GLY A 214 20.90 -7.57 -0.26
C GLY A 214 21.17 -6.98 1.13
N HIS A 215 20.26 -7.16 2.08
CA HIS A 215 20.42 -6.69 3.45
C HIS A 215 20.83 -7.83 4.41
N ASP A 216 21.46 -7.46 5.53
CA ASP A 216 21.68 -8.39 6.63
C ASP A 216 20.32 -8.68 7.31
N PRO A 217 19.86 -9.95 7.35
CA PRO A 217 18.59 -10.28 7.99
C PRO A 217 18.55 -9.95 9.48
N ASN A 218 19.71 -9.91 10.16
CA ASN A 218 19.79 -9.50 11.56
C ASN A 218 19.62 -7.97 11.74
N ALA A 219 19.74 -7.19 10.67
CA ALA A 219 19.51 -5.74 10.76
C ALA A 219 18.03 -5.41 11.00
N LEU A 220 17.11 -6.26 10.56
CA LEU A 220 15.66 -6.06 10.76
C LEU A 220 15.30 -6.18 12.26
N TRP A 221 15.25 -7.39 12.79
CA TRP A 221 14.83 -7.67 14.17
C TRP A 221 15.87 -8.46 14.97
N GLY A 222 17.07 -8.61 14.44
CA GLY A 222 18.15 -9.40 15.03
C GLY A 222 18.00 -10.90 14.82
N ASP A 223 18.94 -11.64 15.38
CA ASP A 223 18.94 -13.10 15.40
C ASP A 223 17.75 -13.60 16.25
N PRO A 224 16.79 -14.36 15.69
CA PRO A 224 15.59 -14.77 16.42
C PRO A 224 15.88 -15.59 17.66
N ALA A 225 16.96 -16.38 17.66
CA ALA A 225 17.35 -17.17 18.83
C ALA A 225 17.95 -16.32 19.97
N LYS A 226 18.56 -15.16 19.63
CA LYS A 226 19.19 -14.25 20.60
C LYS A 226 18.28 -13.10 21.00
N GLN A 227 17.36 -12.72 20.14
CA GLN A 227 16.48 -11.55 20.28
C GLN A 227 14.98 -11.91 20.12
N PRO A 228 14.49 -12.99 20.77
CA PRO A 228 13.11 -13.44 20.59
C PRO A 228 12.08 -12.40 21.02
N LEU A 229 12.42 -11.51 21.96
CA LEU A 229 11.53 -10.44 22.40
C LEU A 229 11.38 -9.32 21.36
N VAL A 230 12.39 -9.10 20.51
CA VAL A 230 12.29 -8.14 19.39
C VAL A 230 11.36 -8.71 18.32
N TRP A 231 11.53 -9.98 17.98
CA TRP A 231 10.63 -10.67 17.06
C TRP A 231 9.17 -10.65 17.57
N ALA A 232 8.96 -11.01 18.83
CA ALA A 232 7.63 -10.98 19.43
C ALA A 232 7.00 -9.56 19.47
N ALA A 233 7.82 -8.51 19.58
CA ALA A 233 7.35 -7.12 19.57
C ALA A 233 6.90 -6.64 18.19
N HIS A 234 7.14 -7.43 17.12
CA HIS A 234 6.69 -7.19 15.74
C HIS A 234 5.86 -8.38 15.19
N ASN A 235 5.47 -9.32 16.06
CA ASN A 235 4.68 -10.47 15.66
C ASN A 235 3.20 -10.27 15.99
N PRO A 236 2.29 -10.15 15.01
CA PRO A 236 0.87 -9.92 15.26
C PRO A 236 0.22 -10.91 16.21
N LEU A 237 0.61 -12.20 16.19
CA LEU A 237 0.10 -13.21 17.11
C LEU A 237 0.45 -12.90 18.57
N ASP A 238 1.69 -12.50 18.85
CA ASP A 238 2.12 -12.12 20.20
C ASP A 238 1.43 -10.84 20.68
N LEU A 239 1.21 -9.91 19.75
CA LEU A 239 0.57 -8.62 20.00
C LEU A 239 -0.96 -8.69 19.98
N ALA A 240 -1.58 -9.84 19.74
CA ALA A 240 -3.01 -9.99 19.50
C ALA A 240 -3.91 -9.34 20.57
N PHE A 241 -3.47 -9.31 21.84
CA PHE A 241 -4.23 -8.67 22.91
C PHE A 241 -4.44 -7.16 22.70
N ALA A 242 -3.47 -6.48 22.11
CA ALA A 242 -3.52 -5.05 21.83
C ALA A 242 -4.47 -4.67 20.69
N LEU A 243 -4.90 -5.65 19.88
CA LEU A 243 -5.88 -5.46 18.79
C LEU A 243 -7.33 -5.27 19.31
N ARG A 244 -7.55 -5.30 20.63
CA ARG A 244 -8.87 -5.05 21.22
C ARG A 244 -9.36 -3.65 20.84
N GLY A 245 -10.61 -3.59 20.39
CA GLY A 245 -11.23 -2.33 19.97
C GLY A 245 -11.02 -1.97 18.50
N THR A 246 -10.12 -2.65 17.79
CA THR A 246 -9.99 -2.57 16.33
C THR A 246 -10.92 -3.57 15.66
N LYS A 247 -11.64 -3.17 14.60
CA LYS A 247 -12.41 -4.11 13.77
C LYS A 247 -11.43 -4.87 12.89
N LEU A 248 -11.48 -6.19 12.92
CA LEU A 248 -10.49 -7.05 12.25
C LEU A 248 -11.11 -7.85 11.12
N PHE A 249 -10.39 -7.93 10.01
CA PHE A 249 -10.64 -8.84 8.89
C PHE A 249 -9.36 -9.57 8.55
N VAL A 250 -9.41 -10.88 8.44
CA VAL A 250 -8.27 -11.71 8.02
C VAL A 250 -8.71 -12.68 6.94
N ALA A 251 -7.92 -12.79 5.89
CA ALA A 251 -8.16 -13.72 4.79
C ALA A 251 -6.87 -14.37 4.33
N ALA A 252 -6.93 -15.66 4.01
CA ALA A 252 -5.82 -16.39 3.41
C ALA A 252 -6.32 -17.63 2.67
N GLY A 253 -5.59 -18.03 1.64
CA GLY A 253 -5.72 -19.32 0.97
C GLY A 253 -4.93 -20.41 1.67
N ASN A 254 -4.93 -21.60 1.05
CA ASN A 254 -4.15 -22.75 1.52
C ASN A 254 -2.99 -23.14 0.58
N GLY A 255 -2.67 -22.27 -0.39
CA GLY A 255 -1.62 -22.50 -1.37
C GLY A 255 -2.00 -23.44 -2.53
N GLN A 256 -3.10 -24.18 -2.44
CA GLN A 256 -3.59 -24.96 -3.57
C GLN A 256 -4.14 -24.00 -4.65
N PRO A 257 -3.91 -24.27 -5.93
CA PRO A 257 -4.53 -23.50 -6.99
C PRO A 257 -6.06 -23.47 -6.85
N GLY A 258 -6.64 -22.30 -7.01
CA GLY A 258 -8.07 -22.07 -6.84
C GLY A 258 -8.72 -21.39 -8.05
N PRO A 259 -9.98 -20.96 -7.92
CA PRO A 259 -10.77 -20.51 -9.06
C PRO A 259 -10.27 -19.20 -9.72
N LEU A 260 -9.41 -18.43 -9.07
CA LEU A 260 -8.85 -17.19 -9.62
C LEU A 260 -7.45 -17.38 -10.21
N ASP A 261 -6.89 -18.58 -10.10
CA ASP A 261 -5.57 -18.89 -10.64
C ASP A 261 -5.64 -19.28 -12.12
N PRO A 262 -4.64 -18.90 -12.93
CA PRO A 262 -4.52 -19.39 -14.30
C PRO A 262 -4.42 -20.92 -14.37
N PRO A 263 -4.90 -21.57 -15.44
CA PRO A 263 -4.70 -23.00 -15.64
C PRO A 263 -3.22 -23.41 -15.58
N GLY A 264 -2.92 -24.45 -14.83
CA GLY A 264 -1.55 -24.94 -14.67
C GLY A 264 -0.74 -24.27 -13.54
N THR A 265 -1.35 -23.38 -12.76
CA THR A 265 -0.73 -22.84 -11.54
C THR A 265 -0.40 -23.99 -10.59
N GLY A 266 0.82 -24.00 -10.05
CA GLY A 266 1.28 -24.97 -9.05
C GLY A 266 0.88 -24.59 -7.62
N PHE A 267 1.21 -25.48 -6.69
CA PHE A 267 1.10 -25.20 -5.25
C PHE A 267 1.97 -23.99 -4.86
N ASN A 268 1.43 -23.12 -4.01
CA ASN A 268 2.12 -21.93 -3.52
C ASN A 268 2.45 -22.07 -2.02
N GLU A 269 3.73 -22.31 -1.73
CA GLU A 269 4.21 -22.54 -0.37
C GLU A 269 4.02 -21.32 0.53
N SER A 270 4.25 -20.12 0.00
CA SER A 270 4.06 -18.87 0.78
C SER A 270 2.62 -18.69 1.23
N GLU A 271 1.63 -18.91 0.35
CA GLU A 271 0.22 -18.80 0.76
C GLU A 271 -0.19 -19.89 1.75
N ALA A 272 0.35 -21.11 1.58
CA ALA A 272 0.10 -22.17 2.54
C ALA A 272 0.64 -21.83 3.94
N LEU A 273 1.83 -21.25 4.02
CA LEU A 273 2.42 -20.79 5.27
C LEU A 273 1.60 -19.64 5.87
N HIS A 274 1.26 -18.62 5.09
CA HIS A 274 0.45 -17.50 5.59
C HIS A 274 -0.98 -17.92 5.97
N GLY A 275 -1.52 -18.96 5.33
CA GLY A 275 -2.77 -19.60 5.75
C GLY A 275 -2.66 -20.23 7.14
N ALA A 276 -1.55 -20.91 7.43
CA ALA A 276 -1.26 -21.49 8.74
C ALA A 276 -1.07 -20.39 9.81
N GLU A 277 -0.28 -19.38 9.51
CA GLU A 277 -0.07 -18.21 10.39
C GLU A 277 -1.39 -17.46 10.68
N THR A 278 -2.21 -17.24 9.66
CA THR A 278 -3.55 -16.64 9.81
C THR A 278 -4.43 -17.49 10.70
N SER A 279 -4.41 -18.82 10.54
CA SER A 279 -5.17 -19.74 11.38
C SER A 279 -4.73 -19.67 12.86
N ALA A 280 -3.42 -19.63 13.10
CA ALA A 280 -2.86 -19.49 14.45
C ALA A 280 -3.32 -18.16 15.11
N LEU A 281 -3.25 -17.04 14.37
CA LEU A 281 -3.75 -15.76 14.88
C LEU A 281 -5.27 -15.81 15.16
N VAL A 282 -6.08 -16.41 14.28
CA VAL A 282 -7.54 -16.55 14.48
C VAL A 282 -7.83 -17.32 15.76
N ASP A 283 -7.13 -18.43 16.01
CA ASP A 283 -7.28 -19.19 17.23
C ASP A 283 -6.85 -18.39 18.47
N ARG A 284 -5.78 -17.60 18.36
CA ARG A 284 -5.36 -16.68 19.43
C ARG A 284 -6.40 -15.61 19.71
N LEU A 285 -6.98 -14.98 18.70
CA LEU A 285 -8.06 -14.00 18.85
C LEU A 285 -9.29 -14.59 19.51
N ARG A 286 -9.69 -15.82 19.13
CA ARG A 286 -10.80 -16.55 19.76
C ARG A 286 -10.55 -16.79 21.25
N LEU A 287 -9.36 -17.25 21.63
CA LEU A 287 -8.96 -17.44 23.03
C LEU A 287 -9.00 -16.13 23.83
N LEU A 288 -8.69 -15.01 23.20
CA LEU A 288 -8.72 -13.67 23.80
C LEU A 288 -10.12 -13.02 23.78
N HIS A 289 -11.12 -13.69 23.19
CA HIS A 289 -12.47 -13.15 22.95
C HIS A 289 -12.45 -11.84 22.12
N ILE A 290 -11.55 -11.73 21.15
CA ILE A 290 -11.46 -10.60 20.23
C ILE A 290 -12.16 -11.00 18.93
N PRO A 291 -13.26 -10.32 18.53
CA PRO A 291 -13.98 -10.66 17.33
C PRO A 291 -13.20 -10.25 16.09
N ALA A 292 -13.20 -11.13 15.08
CA ALA A 292 -12.66 -10.87 13.75
C ALA A 292 -13.58 -11.48 12.69
N THR A 293 -13.69 -10.83 11.53
CA THR A 293 -14.22 -11.44 10.33
C THR A 293 -13.12 -12.28 9.69
N VAL A 294 -13.40 -13.54 9.41
CA VAL A 294 -12.42 -14.52 8.96
C VAL A 294 -12.86 -15.13 7.64
N ASP A 295 -12.01 -15.06 6.63
CA ASP A 295 -12.18 -15.75 5.35
C ASP A 295 -10.95 -16.64 5.05
N LEU A 296 -10.97 -17.87 5.56
CA LEU A 296 -10.03 -18.92 5.16
C LEU A 296 -10.65 -19.67 3.98
N TYR A 297 -10.46 -19.12 2.79
CA TYR A 297 -11.20 -19.51 1.58
C TYR A 297 -10.75 -20.83 0.93
N GLY A 298 -9.76 -21.52 1.50
CA GLY A 298 -9.28 -22.81 0.97
C GLY A 298 -8.40 -22.63 -0.27
N PRO A 299 -8.71 -23.27 -1.42
CA PRO A 299 -7.88 -23.15 -2.61
C PRO A 299 -7.73 -21.70 -3.09
N GLY A 300 -6.47 -21.29 -3.20
CA GLY A 300 -6.02 -19.98 -3.64
C GLY A 300 -4.54 -19.79 -3.36
N THR A 301 -3.87 -19.04 -4.22
CA THR A 301 -2.42 -18.79 -4.18
C THR A 301 -2.11 -17.37 -3.73
N HIS A 302 -0.82 -17.06 -3.49
CA HIS A 302 -0.32 -15.75 -3.06
C HIS A 302 -0.31 -14.78 -4.23
N SER A 303 -1.48 -14.27 -4.64
CA SER A 303 -1.62 -13.50 -5.88
C SER A 303 -2.70 -12.42 -5.83
N TRP A 304 -2.52 -11.40 -6.69
CA TRP A 304 -3.34 -10.20 -6.74
C TRP A 304 -4.84 -10.44 -6.95
N PRO A 305 -5.32 -11.41 -7.75
CA PRO A 305 -6.75 -11.65 -7.90
C PRO A 305 -7.45 -11.99 -6.58
N TYR A 306 -6.79 -12.73 -5.68
CA TYR A 306 -7.33 -13.02 -4.34
C TYR A 306 -7.30 -11.77 -3.47
N TRP A 307 -6.20 -11.03 -3.43
CA TRP A 307 -6.11 -9.81 -2.61
C TRP A 307 -7.09 -8.72 -3.05
N GLN A 308 -7.35 -8.58 -4.35
CA GLN A 308 -8.41 -7.69 -4.83
C GLN A 308 -9.79 -8.16 -4.34
N ARG A 309 -10.09 -9.45 -4.44
CA ARG A 309 -11.35 -10.02 -3.91
C ARG A 309 -11.51 -9.71 -2.42
N GLU A 310 -10.46 -9.89 -1.63
CA GLU A 310 -10.50 -9.67 -0.18
C GLU A 310 -10.56 -8.17 0.17
N LEU A 311 -9.96 -7.29 -0.65
CA LEU A 311 -10.18 -5.86 -0.52
C LEU A 311 -11.66 -5.52 -0.70
N HIS A 312 -12.32 -6.04 -1.72
CA HIS A 312 -13.76 -5.84 -1.94
C HIS A 312 -14.60 -6.39 -0.77
N ALA A 313 -14.28 -7.59 -0.29
CA ALA A 313 -15.00 -8.24 0.82
C ALA A 313 -14.89 -7.46 2.14
N SER A 314 -13.71 -6.92 2.44
CA SER A 314 -13.44 -6.16 3.68
C SER A 314 -13.82 -4.69 3.59
N PHE A 315 -13.92 -4.12 2.39
CA PHE A 315 -14.15 -2.68 2.17
C PHE A 315 -15.36 -2.11 2.92
N PRO A 316 -16.54 -2.75 2.94
CA PRO A 316 -17.68 -2.26 3.72
C PRO A 316 -17.39 -2.13 5.21
N MET A 317 -16.69 -3.12 5.81
CA MET A 317 -16.30 -3.09 7.22
C MET A 317 -15.27 -1.99 7.50
N LEU A 318 -14.26 -1.84 6.63
CA LEU A 318 -13.24 -0.79 6.74
C LEU A 318 -13.88 0.60 6.69
N MET A 319 -14.78 0.84 5.72
CA MET A 319 -15.46 2.12 5.57
C MET A 319 -16.41 2.42 6.73
N ALA A 320 -17.21 1.45 7.15
CA ALA A 320 -18.12 1.61 8.29
C ALA A 320 -17.37 1.96 9.57
N ALA A 321 -16.21 1.35 9.82
CA ALA A 321 -15.40 1.61 11.01
C ALA A 321 -14.88 3.06 11.08
N ILE A 322 -14.65 3.69 9.93
CA ILE A 322 -14.21 5.09 9.84
C ILE A 322 -15.36 6.06 9.56
N GLY A 323 -16.61 5.56 9.62
CA GLY A 323 -17.83 6.37 9.48
C GLY A 323 -18.06 6.88 8.06
N VAL A 324 -17.68 6.09 7.07
CA VAL A 324 -17.95 6.32 5.65
C VAL A 324 -18.98 5.32 5.18
N THR A 325 -20.00 5.80 4.47
CA THR A 325 -20.95 4.94 3.78
C THR A 325 -20.54 4.88 2.32
N PRO A 326 -20.14 3.71 1.79
CA PRO A 326 -19.92 3.58 0.35
C PRO A 326 -21.22 3.89 -0.39
N MET A 327 -21.14 4.71 -1.44
CA MET A 327 -22.27 4.85 -2.36
C MET A 327 -22.34 3.54 -3.17
N VAL A 328 -23.45 2.86 -3.07
CA VAL A 328 -23.75 1.60 -3.78
C VAL A 328 -24.05 1.88 -5.25
#